data_b16db64f44e828d1344d5c8e4fce860d
#
_entry.id   b16db64f44e828d1344d5c8e4fce860d
#
_cell.length_a   1.000
_cell.length_b   1.000
_cell.length_c   1.000
_cell.angle_alpha   90.00
_cell.angle_beta   90.00
_cell.angle_gamma   90.00
#
_symmetry.space_group_name_H-M   'P 1'
#
loop_
_entity.id
_entity.type
_entity.pdbx_description
1 polymer ?
#
loop_
_entity_poly.entity_id
_entity_poly.type
_entity_poly.pdbx_seq_one_letter_code
_entity_poly.pdbx_strand_id
1 'polypeptide(L)' 'MYQSADVAARIKSVAKSKGITVKKLLEDVGMGFNAMSNMRTSMPKADNLAKIADYLDCSVDYLLGRTDNPEVNR' A
#
# COMPACT_ATOMS: atom_id res chain seq x y z
N MET A 1 16.40 -5.15 -4.89
CA MET A 1 15.95 -3.75 -4.85
C MET A 1 14.43 -3.70 -4.89
N TYR A 2 13.85 -2.71 -4.25
CA TYR A 2 12.39 -2.62 -4.12
C TYR A 2 11.77 -2.05 -5.40
N GLN A 3 10.75 -2.72 -5.91
CA GLN A 3 10.09 -2.35 -7.15
C GLN A 3 8.73 -1.74 -6.84
N SER A 4 8.41 -0.60 -7.46
CA SER A 4 7.11 0.05 -7.25
C SER A 4 5.94 -0.85 -7.65
N ALA A 5 6.08 -1.61 -8.71
CA ALA A 5 5.04 -2.54 -9.16
C ALA A 5 4.76 -3.62 -8.11
N ASP A 6 5.79 -4.10 -7.41
CA ASP A 6 5.62 -5.10 -6.34
C ASP A 6 4.91 -4.50 -5.14
N VAL A 7 5.23 -3.26 -4.81
CA VAL A 7 4.55 -2.53 -3.72
C VAL A 7 3.07 -2.37 -4.05
N ALA A 8 2.76 -1.96 -5.27
CA ALA A 8 1.37 -1.80 -5.71
C ALA A 8 0.61 -3.13 -5.63
N ALA A 9 1.25 -4.23 -6.06
CA ALA A 9 0.64 -5.56 -6.00
C ALA A 9 0.36 -5.98 -4.55
N ARG A 10 1.28 -5.71 -3.62
CA ARG A 10 1.08 -6.03 -2.21
C ARG A 10 -0.05 -5.23 -1.59
N ILE A 11 -0.12 -3.94 -1.92
CA ILE A 11 -1.21 -3.08 -1.44
C ILE A 11 -2.56 -3.65 -1.89
N LYS A 12 -2.68 -4.01 -3.17
CA LYS A 12 -3.91 -4.60 -3.70
C LYS A 12 -4.25 -5.93 -3.01
N SER A 13 -3.25 -6.76 -2.80
CA SER A 13 -3.43 -8.06 -2.16
C SER A 13 -3.92 -7.93 -0.72
N VAL A 14 -3.32 -7.02 0.05
CA VAL A 14 -3.72 -6.78 1.44
C VAL A 14 -5.13 -6.21 1.49
N ALA A 15 -5.43 -5.24 0.63
CA ALA A 15 -6.78 -4.65 0.57
C ALA A 15 -7.81 -5.72 0.26
N LYS A 16 -7.54 -6.56 -0.73
CA LYS A 16 -8.44 -7.65 -1.11
C LYS A 16 -8.68 -8.62 0.04
N SER A 17 -7.63 -8.98 0.78
CA SER A 17 -7.74 -9.89 1.92
C SER A 17 -8.60 -9.32 3.03
N LYS A 18 -8.74 -8.01 3.11
CA LYS A 18 -9.55 -7.32 4.12
C LYS A 18 -10.93 -6.90 3.58
N GLY A 19 -11.25 -7.28 2.35
CA GLY A 19 -12.53 -6.93 1.74
C GLY A 19 -12.64 -5.46 1.35
N ILE A 20 -11.51 -4.78 1.14
CA ILE A 20 -11.46 -3.37 0.80
C ILE A 20 -11.14 -3.24 -0.68
N THR A 21 -11.95 -2.45 -1.42
CA THR A 21 -11.65 -2.18 -2.82
C THR A 21 -10.55 -1.13 -2.93
N VAL A 22 -9.80 -1.16 -4.02
CA VAL A 22 -8.76 -0.16 -4.28
C VAL A 22 -9.38 1.23 -4.33
N LYS A 23 -10.56 1.37 -4.95
CA LYS A 23 -11.27 2.65 -5.01
C LYS A 23 -11.54 3.21 -3.60
N LYS A 24 -12.06 2.36 -2.72
CA LYS A 24 -12.36 2.76 -1.34
C LYS A 24 -11.08 3.14 -0.60
N LEU A 25 -10.03 2.37 -0.77
CA LEU A 25 -8.73 2.66 -0.17
C LEU A 25 -8.24 4.06 -0.59
N LEU A 26 -8.23 4.34 -1.88
CA LEU A 26 -7.75 5.63 -2.39
C LEU A 26 -8.60 6.79 -1.88
N GLU A 27 -9.92 6.63 -1.85
CA GLU A 27 -10.82 7.65 -1.31
C GLU A 27 -10.53 7.94 0.16
N ASP A 28 -10.38 6.90 0.95
CA ASP A 28 -10.24 7.04 2.40
C ASP A 28 -8.88 7.60 2.80
N VAL A 29 -7.83 7.32 2.04
CA VAL A 29 -6.50 7.89 2.30
C VAL A 29 -6.29 9.23 1.59
N GLY A 30 -7.28 9.68 0.80
CA GLY A 30 -7.22 10.99 0.15
C GLY A 30 -6.34 11.04 -1.09
N MET A 31 -6.18 9.92 -1.79
CA MET A 31 -5.40 9.85 -3.03
C MET A 31 -6.32 9.80 -4.25
N GLY A 32 -5.81 10.30 -5.39
CA GLY A 32 -6.59 10.30 -6.63
C GLY A 32 -6.72 8.93 -7.27
N PHE A 33 -7.65 8.79 -8.21
CA PHE A 33 -7.91 7.53 -8.90
C PHE A 33 -6.70 6.98 -9.63
N ASN A 34 -5.81 7.85 -10.10
CA ASN A 34 -4.64 7.44 -10.86
C ASN A 34 -3.47 7.00 -9.98
N ALA A 35 -3.61 7.10 -8.67
CA ALA A 35 -2.51 6.81 -7.75
C ALA A 35 -2.01 5.37 -7.89
N MET A 36 -2.92 4.41 -8.03
CA MET A 36 -2.53 3.01 -8.16
C MET A 36 -1.81 2.74 -9.49
N SER A 37 -2.28 3.35 -10.57
CA SER A 37 -1.59 3.26 -11.87
C SER A 37 -0.20 3.88 -11.80
N ASN A 38 -0.08 5.02 -11.12
CA ASN A 38 1.20 5.70 -10.96
C ASN A 38 2.17 4.88 -10.12
N MET A 39 1.68 4.14 -9.14
CA MET A 39 2.52 3.27 -8.30
C MET A 39 3.11 2.09 -9.07
N ARG A 40 2.56 1.75 -10.23
CA ARG A 40 3.11 0.67 -11.06
C ARG A 40 4.46 1.06 -11.65
N THR A 41 4.70 2.36 -11.83
CA THR A 41 5.93 2.88 -12.44
C THR A 41 6.73 3.79 -11.52
N SER A 42 6.12 4.31 -10.46
CA SER A 42 6.77 5.23 -9.52
C SER A 42 6.48 4.83 -8.08
N MET A 43 7.52 4.77 -7.26
CA MET A 43 7.37 4.47 -5.85
C MET A 43 6.58 5.60 -5.18
N PRO A 44 5.56 5.31 -4.35
CA PRO A 44 4.84 6.35 -3.63
C PRO A 44 5.76 7.03 -2.61
N LYS A 45 5.43 8.27 -2.28
CA LYS A 45 6.17 9.00 -1.24
C LYS A 45 5.98 8.29 0.10
N ALA A 46 6.97 8.47 0.99
CA ALA A 46 6.97 7.79 2.29
C ALA A 46 5.73 8.10 3.11
N ASP A 47 5.26 9.35 3.12
CA ASP A 47 4.05 9.73 3.85
C ASP A 47 2.80 9.08 3.29
N ASN A 48 2.69 8.97 1.97
CA ASN A 48 1.55 8.31 1.34
C ASN A 48 1.58 6.81 1.62
N LEU A 49 2.75 6.20 1.55
CA LEU A 49 2.90 4.77 1.86
C LEU A 49 2.55 4.49 3.31
N ALA A 50 2.95 5.37 4.24
CA ALA A 50 2.60 5.24 5.65
C ALA A 50 1.09 5.35 5.87
N LYS A 51 0.41 6.27 5.17
CA LYS A 51 -1.05 6.39 5.25
C LYS A 51 -1.75 5.13 4.79
N ILE A 52 -1.27 4.54 3.70
CA ILE A 52 -1.84 3.29 3.18
C ILE A 52 -1.62 2.16 4.19
N ALA A 53 -0.42 2.05 4.72
CA ALA A 53 -0.10 1.02 5.71
C ALA A 53 -0.96 1.15 6.95
N ASP A 54 -1.14 2.37 7.46
CA ASP A 54 -1.99 2.63 8.62
C ASP A 54 -3.44 2.25 8.33
N TYR A 55 -3.94 2.61 7.16
CA TYR A 55 -5.31 2.29 6.77
C TYR A 55 -5.53 0.77 6.68
N LEU A 56 -4.55 0.04 6.16
CA LEU A 56 -4.61 -1.40 6.02
C LEU A 56 -4.19 -2.14 7.28
N ASP A 57 -3.77 -1.42 8.32
CA ASP A 57 -3.29 -1.98 9.58
C ASP A 57 -2.16 -2.99 9.37
N CYS A 58 -1.19 -2.59 8.57
CA CYS A 58 0.02 -3.39 8.33
C CYS A 58 1.25 -2.47 8.35
N SER A 59 2.43 -3.07 8.37
CA SER A 59 3.66 -2.29 8.39
C SER A 59 4.06 -1.84 6.98
N VAL A 60 4.77 -0.72 6.91
CA VAL A 60 5.38 -0.26 5.66
C VAL A 60 6.38 -1.31 5.15
N ASP A 61 7.13 -1.92 6.05
CA ASP A 61 8.09 -2.98 5.69
C ASP A 61 7.40 -4.14 4.98
N TYR A 62 6.20 -4.52 5.42
CA TYR A 62 5.42 -5.57 4.78
C TYR A 62 5.03 -5.16 3.35
N LEU A 63 4.58 -3.93 3.16
CA LEU A 63 4.22 -3.42 1.84
C LEU A 63 5.42 -3.34 0.91
N LEU A 64 6.60 -3.05 1.44
CA LEU A 64 7.84 -3.01 0.67
C LEU A 64 8.40 -4.41 0.38
N GLY A 65 7.90 -5.44 1.06
CA GLY A 65 8.40 -6.79 0.90
C GLY A 65 9.66 -7.08 1.69
N ARG A 66 9.95 -6.28 2.72
CA ARG A 66 11.11 -6.46 3.58
C ARG A 66 10.88 -7.51 4.66
N THR A 67 9.62 -7.81 4.93
CA THR A 67 9.24 -8.81 5.93
C THR A 67 7.97 -9.52 5.47
N ASP A 68 7.80 -10.76 5.91
CA ASP A 68 6.56 -11.51 5.71
C ASP A 68 5.54 -11.28 6.83
N ASN A 69 5.94 -10.56 7.87
CA ASN A 69 5.08 -10.27 9.01
C ASN A 69 4.40 -8.92 8.82
N PRO A 70 3.05 -8.87 8.68
CA PRO A 70 2.34 -7.61 8.48
C PRO A 70 2.22 -6.76 9.73
N GLU A 71 2.56 -7.27 10.89
CA GLU A 71 2.37 -6.55 12.14
C GLU A 71 3.11 -5.22 12.17
N VAL A 72 2.43 -4.21 12.70
CA VAL A 72 3.03 -2.90 12.91
C VAL A 72 3.92 -2.95 14.14
N ASN A 73 5.15 -2.50 14.00
CA ASN A 73 6.07 -2.39 15.11
C ASN A 73 5.80 -1.07 15.83
N ARG A 74 5.17 -1.16 16.97
CA ARG A 74 4.76 0.02 17.76
C ARG A 74 5.61 0.22 18.99
#